data_1774c338866114219179e0f3ab4c131e
#
_entry.id   1774c338866114219179e0f3ab4c131e
#
_cell.length_a   1.000
_cell.length_b   1.000
_cell.length_c   1.000
_cell.angle_alpha   90.00
_cell.angle_beta   90.00
_cell.angle_gamma   90.00
#
_symmetry.space_group_name_H-M   'P 1'
#
loop_
_entity.id
_entity.type
_entity.pdbx_description
1 polymer ?
#
loop_
_entity_poly.entity_id
_entity_poly.type
_entity_poly.pdbx_seq_one_letter_code
_entity_poly.pdbx_strand_id
1 'polypeptide(L)' 'MPTSRINDNAAFDPQAIKALAAAYDDACTVLHVIDSTDPRATIVAKKIIEHAQHGERDPIRLRDLVLIELQDKP' A
#
# COMPACT_ATOMS: atom_id res chain seq x y z
N MET A 1 24.99 4.90 -14.78
CA MET A 1 24.54 5.26 -14.45
C MET A 1 23.26 5.59 -14.60
N PRO A 2 22.88 6.09 -15.30
CA PRO A 2 21.62 6.52 -15.50
C PRO A 2 20.62 5.48 -15.60
N THR A 3 20.99 4.30 -15.72
CA THR A 3 20.03 3.30 -15.85
C THR A 3 19.11 3.27 -14.72
N SER A 4 19.54 3.62 -13.58
CA SER A 4 18.67 3.46 -12.48
C SER A 4 17.53 4.37 -12.56
N ARG A 5 17.64 5.41 -13.28
CA ARG A 5 16.62 6.26 -13.32
C ARG A 5 15.50 5.76 -14.01
N ILE A 6 15.64 4.96 -14.91
CA ILE A 6 14.56 4.42 -15.61
C ILE A 6 13.68 3.70 -14.74
N ASN A 7 14.20 3.04 -13.78
CA ASN A 7 13.37 2.31 -12.90
C ASN A 7 12.67 3.20 -11.96
N ASP A 8 13.22 4.29 -11.65
CA ASP A 8 12.64 5.15 -10.73
C ASP A 8 11.32 5.60 -11.10
N ASN A 9 11.07 5.78 -12.34
CA ASN A 9 9.87 6.27 -12.66
C ASN A 9 8.86 5.36 -12.49
N ALA A 10 9.08 4.22 -12.57
CA ALA A 10 8.05 3.38 -12.67
C ALA A 10 7.73 2.62 -11.55
N ALA A 11 8.59 2.14 -10.96
CA ALA A 11 8.18 1.10 -10.14
C ALA A 11 8.91 1.04 -8.89
N PHE A 12 8.33 0.41 -7.96
CA PHE A 12 8.96 0.05 -6.74
C PHE A 12 9.82 -1.19 -7.00
N ASP A 13 10.89 -1.33 -6.25
CA ASP A 13 11.72 -2.51 -6.40
C ASP A 13 11.00 -3.73 -5.81
N PRO A 14 11.50 -4.91 -6.01
CA PRO A 14 10.80 -6.12 -5.55
C PRO A 14 10.56 -6.16 -4.05
N GLN A 15 11.46 -5.61 -3.27
CA GLN A 15 11.23 -5.62 -1.86
C GLN A 15 10.12 -4.68 -1.48
N ALA A 16 10.04 -3.55 -2.13
CA ALA A 16 8.97 -2.63 -1.88
C ALA A 16 7.65 -3.25 -2.27
N ILE A 17 7.61 -3.96 -3.38
CA ILE A 17 6.38 -4.62 -3.81
C ILE A 17 5.93 -5.64 -2.78
N LYS A 18 6.83 -6.38 -2.19
CA LYS A 18 6.46 -7.31 -1.17
C LYS A 18 5.88 -6.62 0.03
N ALA A 19 6.46 -5.50 0.42
CA ALA A 19 5.94 -4.75 1.56
C ALA A 19 4.54 -4.22 1.26
N LEU A 20 4.33 -3.74 0.05
CA LEU A 20 3.03 -3.22 -0.33
C LEU A 20 1.99 -4.33 -0.31
N ALA A 21 2.34 -5.50 -0.82
CA ALA A 21 1.42 -6.62 -0.85
C ALA A 21 1.08 -7.08 0.56
N ALA A 22 2.05 -7.13 1.42
CA ALA A 22 1.81 -7.55 2.80
C ALA A 22 0.89 -6.55 3.50
N ALA A 23 1.12 -5.26 3.30
CA ALA A 23 0.29 -4.25 3.91
C ALA A 23 -1.14 -4.32 3.39
N TYR A 24 -1.29 -4.57 2.11
CA TYR A 24 -2.61 -4.69 1.50
C TYR A 24 -3.36 -5.87 2.10
N ASP A 25 -2.71 -7.01 2.17
CA ASP A 25 -3.34 -8.19 2.74
C ASP A 25 -3.75 -7.96 4.17
N ASP A 26 -2.87 -7.39 4.96
CA ASP A 26 -3.16 -7.17 6.36
C ASP A 26 -4.30 -6.18 6.54
N ALA A 27 -4.28 -5.10 5.79
CA ALA A 27 -5.33 -4.10 5.90
C ALA A 27 -6.67 -4.69 5.49
N CYS A 28 -6.69 -5.45 4.42
CA CYS A 28 -7.93 -6.07 3.99
C CYS A 28 -8.44 -7.07 5.01
N THR A 29 -7.53 -7.78 5.66
CA THR A 29 -7.94 -8.72 6.69
C THR A 29 -8.60 -7.99 7.86
N VAL A 30 -8.00 -6.90 8.29
CA VAL A 30 -8.55 -6.14 9.40
C VAL A 30 -9.92 -5.56 9.04
N LEU A 31 -10.09 -5.13 7.81
CA LEU A 31 -11.34 -4.52 7.39
C LEU A 31 -12.35 -5.54 6.91
N HIS A 32 -11.99 -6.81 6.94
CA HIS A 32 -12.86 -7.89 6.48
C HIS A 32 -13.22 -7.75 5.01
N VAL A 33 -12.26 -7.29 4.23
CA VAL A 33 -12.44 -7.22 2.79
C VAL A 33 -11.97 -8.54 2.21
N ILE A 34 -12.89 -9.33 1.72
CA ILE A 34 -12.58 -10.65 1.22
C ILE A 34 -12.39 -10.66 -0.27
N ASP A 35 -13.17 -9.87 -0.97
CA ASP A 35 -13.20 -9.91 -2.39
C ASP A 35 -12.53 -8.69 -2.97
N SER A 36 -11.69 -8.86 -3.95
CA SER A 36 -11.01 -7.73 -4.56
C SER A 36 -11.95 -6.81 -5.32
N THR A 37 -13.18 -7.24 -5.55
CA THR A 37 -14.15 -6.35 -6.18
C THR A 37 -14.78 -5.42 -5.19
N ASP A 38 -14.52 -5.60 -3.90
CA ASP A 38 -15.05 -4.69 -2.89
C ASP A 38 -14.42 -3.32 -3.10
N PRO A 39 -15.21 -2.26 -3.14
CA PRO A 39 -14.66 -0.92 -3.32
C PRO A 39 -13.60 -0.55 -2.30
N ARG A 40 -13.70 -1.11 -1.10
CA ARG A 40 -12.70 -0.82 -0.08
C ARG A 40 -11.33 -1.35 -0.47
N ALA A 41 -11.29 -2.45 -1.22
CA ALA A 41 -10.03 -3.01 -1.66
C ALA A 41 -9.28 -2.01 -2.53
N THR A 42 -9.98 -1.35 -3.42
CA THR A 42 -9.38 -0.35 -4.28
C THR A 42 -8.85 0.83 -3.46
N ILE A 43 -9.61 1.25 -2.47
CA ILE A 43 -9.19 2.36 -1.64
C ILE A 43 -7.94 1.99 -0.85
N VAL A 44 -7.92 0.79 -0.30
CA VAL A 44 -6.76 0.32 0.45
C VAL A 44 -5.53 0.33 -0.45
N ALA A 45 -5.65 -0.20 -1.65
CA ALA A 45 -4.52 -0.25 -2.57
C ALA A 45 -4.02 1.14 -2.91
N LYS A 46 -4.92 2.05 -3.18
CA LYS A 46 -4.53 3.40 -3.52
C LYS A 46 -3.81 4.09 -2.38
N LYS A 47 -4.31 3.94 -1.18
CA LYS A 47 -3.70 4.57 -0.02
C LYS A 47 -2.32 3.99 0.25
N ILE A 48 -2.17 2.70 0.12
CA ILE A 48 -0.89 2.07 0.32
C ILE A 48 0.12 2.61 -0.67
N ILE A 49 -0.27 2.70 -1.93
CA ILE A 49 0.63 3.20 -2.95
C ILE A 49 1.00 4.65 -2.67
N GLU A 50 0.05 5.45 -2.25
CA GLU A 50 0.33 6.85 -1.94
C GLU A 50 1.38 6.98 -0.85
N HIS A 51 1.22 6.24 0.22
CA HIS A 51 2.18 6.32 1.32
C HIS A 51 3.55 5.79 0.88
N ALA A 52 3.56 4.77 0.07
CA ALA A 52 4.81 4.23 -0.43
C ALA A 52 5.52 5.24 -1.33
N GLN A 53 4.76 5.99 -2.09
CA GLN A 53 5.35 7.00 -2.94
C GLN A 53 5.99 8.12 -2.13
N HIS A 54 5.52 8.30 -0.90
CA HIS A 54 6.10 9.28 -0.02
C HIS A 54 7.26 8.70 0.79
N GLY A 55 7.66 7.50 0.50
CA GLY A 55 8.84 6.92 1.12
C GLY A 55 8.61 5.84 2.15
N GLU A 56 7.36 5.58 2.49
CA GLU A 56 7.11 4.56 3.49
C GLU A 56 7.30 3.18 2.89
N ARG A 57 8.08 2.33 3.52
CA ARG A 57 8.34 0.99 3.02
C ARG A 57 8.08 -0.11 4.04
N ASP A 58 7.73 0.26 5.24
CA ASP A 58 7.46 -0.72 6.29
C ASP A 58 6.02 -1.20 6.15
N PRO A 59 5.80 -2.48 5.93
CA PRO A 59 4.43 -2.97 5.74
C PRO A 59 3.53 -2.71 6.93
N ILE A 60 4.06 -2.77 8.14
CA ILE A 60 3.25 -2.53 9.30
C ILE A 60 2.82 -1.08 9.35
N ARG A 61 3.72 -0.17 9.05
CA ARG A 61 3.37 1.24 9.03
C ARG A 61 2.40 1.56 7.90
N LEU A 62 2.60 0.97 6.74
CA LEU A 62 1.68 1.17 5.63
C LEU A 62 0.29 0.72 6.01
N ARG A 63 0.20 -0.45 6.62
CA ARG A 63 -1.09 -0.96 7.07
C ARG A 63 -1.72 -0.02 8.08
N ASP A 64 -0.95 0.40 9.07
CA ASP A 64 -1.48 1.25 10.13
C ASP A 64 -1.95 2.58 9.59
N LEU A 65 -1.19 3.19 8.69
CA LEU A 65 -1.57 4.47 8.12
C LEU A 65 -2.87 4.36 7.35
N VAL A 66 -3.01 3.30 6.59
CA VAL A 66 -4.24 3.11 5.82
C VAL A 66 -5.41 2.88 6.75
N LEU A 67 -5.23 2.06 7.78
CA LEU A 67 -6.33 1.77 8.68
C LEU A 67 -6.78 3.02 9.42
N ILE A 68 -5.83 3.84 9.83
CA ILE A 68 -6.18 5.06 10.51
C ILE A 68 -7.00 5.95 9.60
N GLU A 69 -6.59 6.07 8.36
CA GLU A 69 -7.30 6.93 7.42
C GLU A 69 -8.70 6.42 7.13
N LEU A 70 -8.84 5.12 7.00
CA LEU A 70 -10.13 4.57 6.65
C LEU A 70 -11.08 4.45 7.84
N GLN A 71 -10.53 4.30 9.01
CA GLN A 71 -11.37 4.16 10.17
C GLN A 71 -11.61 5.46 10.91
N ASP A 72 -10.83 6.46 10.61
CA ASP A 72 -10.97 7.72 11.28
C ASP A 72 -12.03 8.54 10.57
N LYS A 73 -13.27 8.27 10.90
CA LYS A 73 -14.29 8.98 10.30
C LYS A 73 -14.98 9.80 11.21
N PRO A 74 -15.49 10.88 10.85
CA PRO A 74 -16.23 11.78 11.71
C PRO A 74 -17.49 11.13 12.19
#